data_b8202c9b78808030a8a6083cc8bc46e5
#
_entry.id   b8202c9b78808030a8a6083cc8bc46e5
#
_cell.length_a   1.000
_cell.length_b   1.000
_cell.length_c   1.000
_cell.angle_alpha   90.00
_cell.angle_beta   90.00
_cell.angle_gamma   90.00
#
_symmetry.space_group_name_H-M   'P 1'
#
loop_
_entity.id
_entity.type
_entity.pdbx_description
1 polymer ?
#
loop_
_entity_poly.entity_id
_entity_poly.type
_entity_poly.pdbx_seq_one_letter_code
_entity_poly.pdbx_strand_id
1 'polypeptide(L)'
;NWFANDGQEREYRYSWKRQNWFDNQRAEHMAVREAAGLFDMTSFGKIRVEGRDACAFMNRISSAQMDVPVGRIVYTMFLNDRGGIEADLTVTRLSETAYLAVVPGATVQRNLAWMRANVGEDFAVITDVTAAESVLCVMGPKSREVLAKVSPNDFSNAAHPFGMAQEIEIGMGLARAHRVTYVGEL
;
A
#
# COMPACT_ATOMS: atom_id res chain seq x y z
N ASN A 1 18.23 4.42 1.39
CA ASN A 1 19.22 4.05 0.37
C ASN A 1 19.23 5.12 -0.72
N TRP A 2 20.34 5.28 -1.43
CA TRP A 2 20.48 6.15 -2.58
C TRP A 2 21.31 5.43 -3.65
N PHE A 3 21.17 5.85 -4.90
CA PHE A 3 21.90 5.27 -6.01
C PHE A 3 23.02 6.21 -6.44
N ALA A 4 24.27 5.74 -6.34
CA ALA A 4 25.43 6.47 -6.80
C ALA A 4 25.56 6.34 -8.33
N ASN A 5 25.87 7.44 -8.99
CA ASN A 5 26.27 7.42 -10.40
C ASN A 5 27.67 6.82 -10.57
N ASP A 6 28.03 6.44 -11.80
CA ASP A 6 29.35 5.92 -12.10
C ASP A 6 30.44 6.93 -11.68
N GLY A 7 31.42 6.41 -10.95
CA GLY A 7 32.53 7.21 -10.41
C GLY A 7 32.22 7.94 -9.09
N GLN A 8 30.99 7.91 -8.59
CA GLN A 8 30.70 8.45 -7.27
C GLN A 8 31.04 7.45 -6.15
N GLU A 9 31.50 8.00 -5.03
CA GLU A 9 31.68 7.23 -3.80
C GLU A 9 30.31 6.75 -3.27
N ARG A 10 30.20 5.45 -2.97
CA ARG A 10 28.94 4.80 -2.55
C ARG A 10 28.70 4.81 -1.06
N GLU A 11 29.66 5.32 -0.27
CA GLU A 11 29.51 5.45 1.19
C GLU A 11 28.68 6.66 1.58
N TYR A 12 27.96 6.57 2.70
CA TYR A 12 27.24 7.70 3.27
C TYR A 12 28.22 8.64 3.98
N ARG A 13 28.32 9.88 3.50
CA ARG A 13 29.05 10.95 4.18
C ARG A 13 28.07 11.95 4.76
N TYR A 14 27.86 11.87 6.05
CA TYR A 14 26.98 12.78 6.78
C TYR A 14 27.65 14.15 6.97
N SER A 15 26.86 15.19 6.86
CA SER A 15 27.32 16.60 7.00
C SER A 15 26.16 17.46 7.52
N TRP A 16 26.51 18.49 8.29
CA TRP A 16 25.58 19.56 8.65
C TRP A 16 25.18 20.44 7.46
N LYS A 17 25.89 20.34 6.34
CA LYS A 17 25.58 20.98 5.07
C LYS A 17 24.90 19.94 4.14
N ARG A 18 25.28 19.88 2.87
CA ARG A 18 24.80 18.88 1.92
C ARG A 18 25.60 17.59 2.09
N GLN A 19 24.89 16.48 2.16
CA GLN A 19 25.45 15.13 2.10
C GLN A 19 25.91 14.82 0.66
N ASN A 20 26.81 13.84 0.50
CA ASN A 20 27.34 13.47 -0.82
C ASN A 20 26.28 12.86 -1.77
N TRP A 21 25.15 12.41 -1.26
CA TRP A 21 24.03 11.86 -2.04
C TRP A 21 22.91 12.88 -2.35
N PHE A 22 23.03 14.12 -1.89
CA PHE A 22 21.97 15.12 -2.01
C PHE A 22 21.54 15.38 -3.46
N ASP A 23 22.51 15.52 -4.37
CA ASP A 23 22.19 15.86 -5.76
C ASP A 23 21.52 14.69 -6.49
N ASN A 24 21.87 13.43 -6.14
CA ASN A 24 21.19 12.23 -6.66
C ASN A 24 19.74 12.20 -6.19
N GLN A 25 19.50 12.31 -4.89
CA GLN A 25 18.13 12.32 -4.34
C GLN A 25 17.29 13.50 -4.86
N ARG A 26 17.94 14.67 -5.04
CA ARG A 26 17.25 15.82 -5.66
C ARG A 26 16.80 15.51 -7.07
N ALA A 27 17.66 14.91 -7.89
CA ALA A 27 17.34 14.56 -9.27
C ALA A 27 16.20 13.52 -9.33
N GLU A 28 16.24 12.49 -8.50
CA GLU A 28 15.19 11.49 -8.38
C GLU A 28 13.86 12.13 -7.93
N HIS A 29 13.92 12.97 -6.89
CA HIS A 29 12.74 13.69 -6.39
C HIS A 29 12.09 14.56 -7.47
N MET A 30 12.89 15.33 -8.21
CA MET A 30 12.38 16.18 -9.29
C MET A 30 11.81 15.35 -10.44
N ALA A 31 12.43 14.20 -10.77
CA ALA A 31 11.91 13.29 -11.78
C ALA A 31 10.52 12.75 -11.42
N VAL A 32 10.29 12.40 -10.14
CA VAL A 32 8.97 11.97 -9.66
C VAL A 32 7.97 13.12 -9.71
N ARG A 33 8.36 14.33 -9.27
CA ARG A 33 7.46 15.49 -9.27
C ARG A 33 7.04 15.96 -10.65
N GLU A 34 7.92 15.82 -11.64
CA GLU A 34 7.70 16.36 -13.01
C GLU A 34 7.29 15.29 -14.03
N ALA A 35 7.56 14.02 -13.71
CA ALA A 35 7.28 12.91 -14.61
C ALA A 35 6.65 11.72 -13.86
N ALA A 36 7.42 10.67 -13.62
CA ALA A 36 6.97 9.49 -12.85
C ALA A 36 8.17 8.77 -12.24
N GLY A 37 7.93 8.08 -11.12
CA GLY A 37 8.86 7.16 -10.49
C GLY A 37 8.21 5.81 -10.21
N LEU A 38 9.02 4.76 -10.22
CA LEU A 38 8.65 3.40 -9.83
C LEU A 38 9.38 3.06 -8.54
N PHE A 39 8.63 2.63 -7.52
CA PHE A 39 9.17 2.28 -6.21
C PHE A 39 8.81 0.84 -5.86
N ASP A 40 9.82 0.05 -5.51
CA ASP A 40 9.59 -1.26 -4.93
C ASP A 40 9.23 -1.11 -3.44
N MET A 41 7.95 -1.34 -3.13
CA MET A 41 7.37 -1.30 -1.79
C MET A 41 6.96 -2.71 -1.33
N THR A 42 7.53 -3.75 -1.91
CA THR A 42 7.22 -5.17 -1.62
C THR A 42 7.42 -5.52 -0.15
N SER A 43 8.23 -4.75 0.58
CA SER A 43 8.43 -4.90 2.04
C SER A 43 7.23 -4.54 2.90
N PHE A 44 6.19 -3.89 2.36
CA PHE A 44 4.94 -3.72 3.10
C PHE A 44 4.36 -5.07 3.51
N GLY A 45 3.81 -5.12 4.72
CA GLY A 45 3.05 -6.27 5.17
C GLY A 45 1.68 -6.35 4.51
N LYS A 46 1.29 -7.53 4.09
CA LYS A 46 -0.02 -7.82 3.51
C LYS A 46 -0.67 -8.90 4.36
N ILE A 47 -1.80 -8.56 5.00
CA ILE A 47 -2.56 -9.45 5.86
C ILE A 47 -3.93 -9.62 5.24
N ARG A 48 -4.29 -10.86 4.91
CA ARG A 48 -5.58 -11.22 4.36
C ARG A 48 -6.50 -11.71 5.47
N VAL A 49 -7.73 -11.23 5.47
CA VAL A 49 -8.80 -11.64 6.41
C VAL A 49 -9.95 -12.17 5.60
N GLU A 50 -10.32 -13.43 5.83
CA GLU A 50 -11.34 -14.11 5.03
C GLU A 50 -12.26 -14.93 5.93
N GLY A 51 -13.55 -14.90 5.64
CA GLY A 51 -14.56 -15.67 6.34
C GLY A 51 -15.91 -14.97 6.35
N ARG A 52 -16.94 -15.73 6.70
CA ARG A 52 -18.32 -15.19 6.72
C ARG A 52 -18.46 -14.00 7.69
N ASP A 53 -17.65 -13.94 8.75
CA ASP A 53 -17.71 -12.89 9.75
C ASP A 53 -16.57 -11.84 9.57
N ALA A 54 -15.82 -11.90 8.44
CA ALA A 54 -14.71 -10.99 8.19
C ALA A 54 -15.11 -9.51 8.22
N CYS A 55 -16.28 -9.16 7.68
CA CYS A 55 -16.79 -7.80 7.72
C CYS A 55 -17.09 -7.33 9.15
N ALA A 56 -17.77 -8.15 9.95
CA ALA A 56 -18.08 -7.84 11.34
C ALA A 56 -16.80 -7.69 12.19
N PHE A 57 -15.87 -8.61 12.01
CA PHE A 57 -14.55 -8.55 12.66
C PHE A 57 -13.79 -7.28 12.29
N MET A 58 -13.66 -6.99 11.00
CA MET A 58 -12.94 -5.79 10.54
C MET A 58 -13.59 -4.49 11.02
N ASN A 59 -14.92 -4.41 11.04
CA ASN A 59 -15.64 -3.27 11.62
C ASN A 59 -15.36 -3.11 13.13
N ARG A 60 -15.26 -4.21 13.87
CA ARG A 60 -15.04 -4.15 15.31
C ARG A 60 -13.66 -3.61 15.69
N ILE A 61 -12.64 -3.98 14.91
CA ILE A 61 -11.25 -3.60 15.22
C ILE A 61 -10.79 -2.29 14.55
N SER A 62 -11.54 -1.80 13.56
CA SER A 62 -11.19 -0.59 12.80
C SER A 62 -11.93 0.63 13.32
N SER A 63 -11.28 1.79 13.27
CA SER A 63 -11.92 3.08 13.60
C SER A 63 -12.84 3.59 12.49
N ALA A 64 -12.71 3.08 11.27
CA ALA A 64 -13.54 3.42 10.11
C ALA A 64 -14.50 2.28 9.75
N GLN A 65 -15.57 2.61 9.00
CA GLN A 65 -16.52 1.64 8.48
C GLN A 65 -15.85 0.73 7.44
N MET A 66 -15.96 -0.60 7.63
CA MET A 66 -15.41 -1.61 6.73
C MET A 66 -16.47 -2.27 5.84
N ASP A 67 -17.78 -2.09 6.16
CA ASP A 67 -18.86 -2.50 5.27
C ASP A 67 -19.03 -1.44 4.16
N VAL A 68 -18.16 -1.50 3.20
CA VAL A 68 -18.04 -0.60 2.05
C VAL A 68 -18.12 -1.42 0.75
N PRO A 69 -18.37 -0.83 -0.40
CA PRO A 69 -18.38 -1.57 -1.67
C PRO A 69 -17.11 -2.37 -1.91
N VAL A 70 -17.22 -3.52 -2.57
CA VAL A 70 -16.06 -4.32 -3.02
C VAL A 70 -15.16 -3.46 -3.90
N GLY A 71 -13.84 -3.57 -3.69
CA GLY A 71 -12.83 -2.73 -4.31
C GLY A 71 -12.54 -1.43 -3.57
N ARG A 72 -13.36 -1.02 -2.60
CA ARG A 72 -13.09 0.20 -1.82
C ARG A 72 -11.86 0.02 -0.92
N ILE A 73 -10.99 1.02 -0.95
CA ILE A 73 -9.81 1.14 -0.07
C ILE A 73 -10.15 2.14 1.03
N VAL A 74 -9.94 1.75 2.28
CA VAL A 74 -10.20 2.57 3.46
C VAL A 74 -8.90 2.73 4.24
N TYR A 75 -8.49 3.98 4.48
CA TYR A 75 -7.45 4.29 5.45
C TYR A 75 -8.07 4.29 6.84
N THR A 76 -7.48 3.56 7.77
CA THR A 76 -8.03 3.36 9.12
C THR A 76 -6.95 3.08 10.15
N MET A 77 -7.32 3.16 11.42
CA MET A 77 -6.51 2.71 12.55
C MET A 77 -7.20 1.56 13.27
N PHE A 78 -6.41 0.63 13.77
CA PHE A 78 -6.88 -0.29 14.80
C PHE A 78 -6.69 0.37 16.16
N LEU A 79 -7.72 0.33 17.00
CA LEU A 79 -7.71 0.96 18.31
C LEU A 79 -7.87 -0.07 19.42
N ASN A 80 -7.15 0.13 20.52
CA ASN A 80 -7.37 -0.62 21.74
C ASN A 80 -8.53 -0.02 22.56
N ASP A 81 -8.92 -0.71 23.64
CA ASP A 81 -10.06 -0.32 24.50
C ASP A 81 -9.92 1.05 25.16
N ARG A 82 -8.71 1.63 25.15
CA ARG A 82 -8.42 2.98 25.68
C ARG A 82 -8.34 4.04 24.59
N GLY A 83 -8.65 3.67 23.33
CA GLY A 83 -8.57 4.55 22.16
C GLY A 83 -7.14 4.79 21.67
N GLY A 84 -6.15 4.02 22.17
CA GLY A 84 -4.77 4.09 21.66
C GLY A 84 -4.64 3.39 20.31
N ILE A 85 -3.79 3.95 19.43
CA ILE A 85 -3.54 3.39 18.10
C ILE A 85 -2.66 2.16 18.20
N GLU A 86 -3.16 1.02 17.75
CA GLU A 86 -2.43 -0.24 17.64
C GLU A 86 -1.83 -0.45 16.24
N ALA A 87 -2.53 -0.01 15.21
CA ALA A 87 -2.05 -0.06 13.84
C ALA A 87 -2.60 1.12 13.04
N ASP A 88 -1.81 1.57 12.08
CA ASP A 88 -2.13 2.56 11.06
C ASP A 88 -1.96 1.87 9.70
N LEU A 89 -3.03 1.80 8.90
CA LEU A 89 -3.05 0.91 7.75
C LEU A 89 -4.11 1.30 6.70
N THR A 90 -3.96 0.74 5.52
CA THR A 90 -5.04 0.71 4.52
C THR A 90 -5.66 -0.68 4.45
N VAL A 91 -6.99 -0.72 4.30
CA VAL A 91 -7.76 -1.95 4.14
C VAL A 91 -8.54 -1.88 2.85
N THR A 92 -8.43 -2.91 2.03
CA THR A 92 -9.21 -3.06 0.79
C THR A 92 -10.22 -4.18 0.96
N ARG A 93 -11.50 -3.91 0.67
CA ARG A 93 -12.50 -4.98 0.58
C ARG A 93 -12.34 -5.72 -0.75
N LEU A 94 -11.88 -6.97 -0.70
CA LEU A 94 -11.64 -7.78 -1.90
C LEU A 94 -12.89 -8.47 -2.42
N SER A 95 -13.78 -8.89 -1.50
CA SER A 95 -15.06 -9.52 -1.78
C SER A 95 -16.02 -9.27 -0.61
N GLU A 96 -17.20 -9.83 -0.68
CA GLU A 96 -18.17 -9.78 0.43
C GLU A 96 -17.61 -10.34 1.75
N THR A 97 -16.67 -11.30 1.65
CA THR A 97 -16.13 -12.04 2.79
C THR A 97 -14.60 -11.95 2.89
N ALA A 98 -13.94 -11.04 2.17
CA ALA A 98 -12.48 -10.95 2.16
C ALA A 98 -11.97 -9.51 2.16
N TYR A 99 -10.92 -9.28 2.95
CA TYR A 99 -10.22 -8.01 3.09
C TYR A 99 -8.71 -8.20 2.96
N LEU A 100 -8.03 -7.18 2.45
CA LEU A 100 -6.58 -7.09 2.43
C LEU A 100 -6.15 -5.85 3.23
N ALA A 101 -5.45 -6.07 4.31
CA ALA A 101 -4.82 -5.02 5.11
C ALA A 101 -3.35 -4.86 4.69
N VAL A 102 -2.94 -3.63 4.37
CA VAL A 102 -1.55 -3.28 4.05
C VAL A 102 -0.99 -2.46 5.20
N VAL A 103 0.11 -2.94 5.78
CA VAL A 103 0.74 -2.39 6.98
C VAL A 103 2.24 -2.16 6.77
N PRO A 104 2.91 -1.32 7.58
CA PRO A 104 4.36 -1.22 7.54
C PRO A 104 5.03 -2.56 7.81
N GLY A 105 6.04 -2.93 7.02
CA GLY A 105 6.68 -4.25 7.10
C GLY A 105 7.21 -4.60 8.50
N ALA A 106 7.75 -3.63 9.22
CA ALA A 106 8.27 -3.83 10.57
C ALA A 106 7.19 -4.19 11.61
N THR A 107 5.90 -3.95 11.33
CA THR A 107 4.80 -4.16 12.29
C THR A 107 3.95 -5.40 11.99
N VAL A 108 4.24 -6.16 10.94
CA VAL A 108 3.45 -7.31 10.47
C VAL A 108 3.16 -8.28 11.60
N GLN A 109 4.20 -8.76 12.29
CA GLN A 109 4.03 -9.79 13.33
C GLN A 109 3.23 -9.28 14.53
N ARG A 110 3.45 -8.01 14.92
CA ARG A 110 2.68 -7.37 15.97
C ARG A 110 1.20 -7.25 15.58
N ASN A 111 0.93 -6.80 14.35
CA ASN A 111 -0.44 -6.64 13.86
C ASN A 111 -1.15 -7.98 13.71
N LEU A 112 -0.48 -9.01 13.22
CA LEU A 112 -1.02 -10.37 13.16
C LEU A 112 -1.38 -10.90 14.55
N ALA A 113 -0.47 -10.75 15.51
CA ALA A 113 -0.71 -11.20 16.90
C ALA A 113 -1.91 -10.45 17.50
N TRP A 114 -1.99 -9.14 17.31
CA TRP A 114 -3.08 -8.32 17.80
C TRP A 114 -4.42 -8.69 17.16
N MET A 115 -4.48 -8.84 15.84
CA MET A 115 -5.69 -9.26 15.12
C MET A 115 -6.16 -10.64 15.60
N ARG A 116 -5.26 -11.62 15.73
CA ARG A 116 -5.59 -12.97 16.21
C ARG A 116 -6.09 -12.98 17.66
N ALA A 117 -5.54 -12.11 18.51
CA ALA A 117 -6.03 -11.97 19.89
C ALA A 117 -7.43 -11.36 19.97
N ASN A 118 -7.86 -10.60 18.96
CA ASN A 118 -9.14 -9.92 18.92
C ASN A 118 -10.18 -10.59 18.00
N VAL A 119 -9.87 -11.71 17.35
CA VAL A 119 -10.82 -12.38 16.45
C VAL A 119 -12.00 -13.00 17.23
N GLY A 120 -11.76 -13.46 18.47
CA GLY A 120 -12.80 -14.03 19.31
C GLY A 120 -13.44 -15.27 18.69
N GLU A 121 -14.78 -15.29 18.64
CA GLU A 121 -15.56 -16.38 18.07
C GLU A 121 -15.94 -16.14 16.58
N ASP A 122 -15.51 -15.03 15.98
CA ASP A 122 -15.78 -14.75 14.58
C ASP A 122 -15.10 -15.77 13.67
N PHE A 123 -15.83 -16.24 12.69
CA PHE A 123 -15.26 -17.06 11.62
C PHE A 123 -14.54 -16.16 10.61
N ALA A 124 -13.33 -15.76 10.98
CA ALA A 124 -12.42 -14.92 10.18
C ALA A 124 -11.00 -15.49 10.26
N VAL A 125 -10.48 -15.97 9.13
CA VAL A 125 -9.12 -16.49 9.00
C VAL A 125 -8.16 -15.35 8.68
N ILE A 126 -7.12 -15.19 9.46
CA ILE A 126 -6.13 -14.12 9.34
C ILE A 126 -4.82 -14.73 8.85
N THR A 127 -4.43 -14.40 7.63
CA THR A 127 -3.28 -14.99 6.93
C THR A 127 -2.27 -13.91 6.56
N ASP A 128 -1.00 -14.16 6.88
CA ASP A 128 0.12 -13.38 6.35
C ASP A 128 0.37 -13.78 4.89
N VAL A 129 0.12 -12.85 3.97
CA VAL A 129 0.37 -13.03 2.54
C VAL A 129 1.49 -12.11 2.05
N THR A 130 2.32 -11.60 2.96
CA THR A 130 3.39 -10.64 2.66
C THR A 130 4.33 -11.17 1.58
N ALA A 131 4.72 -12.44 1.64
CA ALA A 131 5.62 -13.04 0.66
C ALA A 131 4.94 -13.49 -0.65
N ALA A 132 3.60 -13.49 -0.69
CA ALA A 132 2.84 -13.95 -1.85
C ALA A 132 2.61 -12.86 -2.92
N GLU A 133 2.69 -11.59 -2.53
CA GLU A 133 2.37 -10.46 -3.40
C GLU A 133 3.49 -9.42 -3.39
N SER A 134 3.95 -8.98 -4.56
CA SER A 134 4.82 -7.81 -4.71
C SER A 134 3.99 -6.52 -4.67
N VAL A 135 4.60 -5.43 -4.24
CA VAL A 135 4.00 -4.10 -4.26
C VAL A 135 4.91 -3.14 -5.00
N LEU A 136 4.44 -2.65 -6.13
CA LEU A 136 5.12 -1.63 -6.93
C LEU A 136 4.27 -0.36 -6.94
N CYS A 137 4.85 0.76 -6.51
CA CYS A 137 4.17 2.05 -6.54
C CYS A 137 4.65 2.87 -7.75
N VAL A 138 3.72 3.31 -8.57
CA VAL A 138 3.96 4.23 -9.68
C VAL A 138 3.43 5.60 -9.27
N MET A 139 4.32 6.57 -9.11
CA MET A 139 3.98 7.90 -8.59
C MET A 139 4.40 9.00 -9.55
N GLY A 140 3.68 10.11 -9.53
CA GLY A 140 3.98 11.31 -10.32
C GLY A 140 2.94 11.60 -11.40
N PRO A 141 2.95 12.82 -11.98
CA PRO A 141 1.91 13.31 -12.89
C PRO A 141 1.77 12.49 -14.17
N LYS A 142 2.81 11.77 -14.59
CA LYS A 142 2.80 10.90 -15.77
C LYS A 142 2.60 9.42 -15.46
N SER A 143 2.19 9.06 -14.24
CA SER A 143 1.97 7.66 -13.83
C SER A 143 1.01 6.92 -14.75
N ARG A 144 -0.10 7.56 -15.14
CA ARG A 144 -1.09 6.98 -16.05
C ARG A 144 -0.55 6.75 -17.46
N GLU A 145 0.30 7.66 -17.96
CA GLU A 145 0.94 7.50 -19.26
C GLU A 145 1.91 6.32 -19.27
N VAL A 146 2.59 6.07 -18.15
CA VAL A 146 3.44 4.90 -17.98
C VAL A 146 2.61 3.63 -17.96
N LEU A 147 1.55 3.58 -17.12
CA LEU A 147 0.68 2.43 -17.00
C LEU A 147 -0.02 2.09 -18.33
N ALA A 148 -0.49 3.08 -19.07
CA ALA A 148 -1.14 2.88 -20.38
C ALA A 148 -0.23 2.25 -21.44
N LYS A 149 1.11 2.26 -21.26
CA LYS A 149 2.04 1.59 -22.18
C LYS A 149 2.18 0.09 -21.91
N VAL A 150 1.79 -0.36 -20.73
CA VAL A 150 1.98 -1.75 -20.27
C VAL A 150 0.67 -2.46 -19.90
N SER A 151 -0.44 -1.72 -19.97
CA SER A 151 -1.78 -2.20 -19.62
C SER A 151 -2.82 -1.71 -20.63
N PRO A 152 -3.77 -2.55 -21.06
CA PRO A 152 -4.89 -2.13 -21.89
C PRO A 152 -6.01 -1.44 -21.10
N ASN A 153 -5.92 -1.44 -19.75
CA ASN A 153 -6.96 -0.89 -18.89
C ASN A 153 -7.00 0.65 -18.93
N ASP A 154 -8.19 1.20 -18.70
CA ASP A 154 -8.39 2.64 -18.57
C ASP A 154 -8.10 3.09 -17.10
N PHE A 155 -7.11 3.95 -16.93
CA PHE A 155 -6.73 4.58 -15.66
C PHE A 155 -7.31 5.98 -15.46
N SER A 156 -8.33 6.38 -16.23
CA SER A 156 -9.01 7.65 -16.04
C SER A 156 -9.69 7.76 -14.68
N ASN A 157 -10.06 8.95 -14.27
CA ASN A 157 -10.79 9.17 -13.02
C ASN A 157 -12.15 8.48 -12.99
N ALA A 158 -12.77 8.30 -14.15
CA ALA A 158 -14.07 7.65 -14.29
C ALA A 158 -13.96 6.11 -14.16
N ALA A 159 -12.98 5.52 -14.86
CA ALA A 159 -12.80 4.08 -14.88
C ALA A 159 -12.12 3.54 -13.62
N HIS A 160 -11.21 4.32 -13.03
CA HIS A 160 -10.49 3.94 -11.79
C HIS A 160 -10.54 5.10 -10.78
N PRO A 161 -11.65 5.25 -10.03
CA PRO A 161 -11.82 6.34 -9.07
C PRO A 161 -10.83 6.25 -7.89
N PHE A 162 -10.50 7.40 -7.31
CA PHE A 162 -9.66 7.46 -6.10
C PHE A 162 -10.26 6.64 -4.94
N GLY A 163 -9.40 5.92 -4.24
CA GLY A 163 -9.78 5.04 -3.14
C GLY A 163 -10.43 3.73 -3.60
N MET A 164 -10.23 3.34 -4.86
CA MET A 164 -10.68 2.06 -5.40
C MET A 164 -9.51 1.19 -5.83
N ALA A 165 -9.70 -0.10 -5.65
CA ALA A 165 -8.85 -1.16 -6.18
C ALA A 165 -9.60 -1.93 -7.26
N GLN A 166 -8.90 -2.31 -8.32
CA GLN A 166 -9.44 -3.14 -9.40
C GLN A 166 -8.37 -4.08 -9.94
N GLU A 167 -8.78 -5.20 -10.48
CA GLU A 167 -7.90 -6.09 -11.21
C GLU A 167 -7.62 -5.52 -12.59
N ILE A 168 -6.36 -5.56 -12.99
CA ILE A 168 -5.87 -5.04 -14.28
C ILE A 168 -4.93 -6.04 -14.93
N GLU A 169 -4.81 -5.95 -16.24
CA GLU A 169 -3.76 -6.63 -16.98
C GLU A 169 -2.50 -5.77 -17.01
N ILE A 170 -1.34 -6.34 -16.72
CA ILE A 170 -0.04 -5.69 -16.91
C ILE A 170 0.89 -6.65 -17.66
N GLY A 171 1.28 -6.25 -18.86
CA GLY A 171 2.05 -7.13 -19.75
C GLY A 171 1.31 -8.45 -20.01
N MET A 172 1.87 -9.56 -19.56
CA MET A 172 1.29 -10.89 -19.68
C MET A 172 0.69 -11.42 -18.36
N GLY A 173 0.54 -10.58 -17.37
CA GLY A 173 0.07 -10.96 -16.04
C GLY A 173 -1.10 -10.11 -15.55
N LEU A 174 -1.64 -10.51 -14.39
CA LEU A 174 -2.66 -9.78 -13.67
C LEU A 174 -2.07 -9.10 -12.44
N ALA A 175 -2.57 -7.92 -12.12
CA ALA A 175 -2.24 -7.21 -10.91
C ALA A 175 -3.50 -6.57 -10.31
N ARG A 176 -3.48 -6.26 -9.02
CA ARG A 176 -4.50 -5.42 -8.41
C ARG A 176 -3.96 -4.00 -8.31
N ALA A 177 -4.53 -3.10 -9.08
CA ALA A 177 -4.21 -1.68 -9.01
C ALA A 177 -4.99 -1.02 -7.88
N HIS A 178 -4.28 -0.39 -6.97
CA HIS A 178 -4.82 0.41 -5.87
C HIS A 178 -4.61 1.89 -6.19
N ARG A 179 -5.67 2.65 -6.38
CA ARG A 179 -5.55 4.09 -6.57
C ARG A 179 -5.61 4.81 -5.24
N VAL A 180 -4.46 5.06 -4.70
CA VAL A 180 -4.23 5.78 -3.45
C VAL A 180 -3.20 6.89 -3.66
N THR A 181 -3.08 7.80 -2.70
CA THR A 181 -2.03 8.80 -2.64
C THR A 181 -1.48 8.86 -1.23
N TYR A 182 -0.21 9.18 -1.08
CA TYR A 182 0.43 9.40 0.21
C TYR A 182 0.55 10.89 0.53
N VAL A 183 0.92 11.69 -0.48
CA VAL A 183 1.13 13.14 -0.34
C VAL A 183 0.39 13.97 -1.41
N GLY A 184 -0.57 13.39 -2.11
CA GLY A 184 -1.34 14.06 -3.15
C GLY A 184 -0.66 14.03 -4.53
N GLU A 185 -0.04 12.91 -4.89
CA GLU A 185 0.73 12.72 -6.12
C GLU A 185 -0.11 12.59 -7.39
N LEU A 186 -1.40 12.47 -7.29
CA LEU A 186 -2.34 12.27 -8.42
C LEU A 186 -3.18 13.52 -8.67
#